data_194a378ed9f2c33e5d6fa6e75b18ecd2
#
_entry.id   194a378ed9f2c33e5d6fa6e75b18ecd2
#
_cell.length_a   1.000
_cell.length_b   1.000
_cell.length_c   1.000
_cell.angle_alpha   90.00
_cell.angle_beta   90.00
_cell.angle_gamma   90.00
#
_symmetry.space_group_name_H-M   'P 1'
#
loop_
_entity.id
_entity.type
_entity.pdbx_description
1 polymer ?
#
loop_
_entity_poly.entity_id
_entity_poly.type
_entity_poly.pdbx_seq_one_letter_code
_entity_poly.pdbx_strand_id
1 'polypeptide(L)'
;LFTEEISRLIIDNKSIYKRIYNNIKLINPNSTKKIQYYRKKLPVFDTNNIEGQISKALKNKVWLKSGAYLIIDHTEAMVVVDVNSGRFIGKKSHEENSLAINIEAAIEIAKQLRIRDIGGLVVIDFIDLAIEKNRKKIYDELKKCLKKDRAKVSVSEFSEYGLLQMTRQRIGLSLLYSLTDECKACKGLGRIESNDYLITKIENWIKKFKSKFNDRRLILYVNKEINEYFTRTRDKVINTLIFKNWIWIELK
;
A
#
# COMPACT_ATOMS: atom_id res chain seq x y z
N LEU A 1 -29.07 0.39 0.31
CA LEU A 1 -27.94 -0.20 1.05
C LEU A 1 -28.25 -1.55 1.70
N PHE A 2 -29.51 -1.88 1.95
CA PHE A 2 -29.92 -3.15 2.56
C PHE A 2 -30.37 -4.12 1.47
N THR A 3 -29.41 -4.80 0.85
CA THR A 3 -29.65 -5.82 -0.17
C THR A 3 -29.86 -7.20 0.46
N GLU A 4 -30.37 -8.16 -0.29
CA GLU A 4 -30.56 -9.54 0.17
C GLU A 4 -29.23 -10.21 0.57
N GLU A 5 -28.11 -9.77 -0.01
CA GLU A 5 -26.76 -10.26 0.29
C GLU A 5 -26.27 -9.91 1.70
N ILE A 6 -26.89 -8.91 2.36
CA ILE A 6 -26.51 -8.54 3.73
C ILE A 6 -27.18 -9.47 4.71
N SER A 7 -26.39 -10.30 5.39
CA SER A 7 -26.88 -11.24 6.41
C SER A 7 -27.14 -10.57 7.75
N ARG A 8 -26.33 -9.58 8.15
CA ARG A 8 -26.48 -8.86 9.42
C ARG A 8 -25.82 -7.49 9.40
N LEU A 9 -26.36 -6.56 10.16
CA LEU A 9 -25.83 -5.23 10.44
C LEU A 9 -25.57 -5.11 11.94
N ILE A 10 -24.32 -4.95 12.34
CA ILE A 10 -23.90 -4.85 13.73
C ILE A 10 -23.54 -3.39 14.02
N ILE A 11 -24.11 -2.81 15.08
CA ILE A 11 -23.93 -1.40 15.43
C ILE A 11 -23.59 -1.31 16.92
N ASP A 12 -22.51 -0.66 17.29
CA ASP A 12 -22.02 -0.46 18.65
C ASP A 12 -22.51 0.85 19.29
N ASN A 13 -22.97 1.81 18.48
CA ASN A 13 -23.53 3.06 18.96
C ASN A 13 -25.06 2.95 19.15
N LYS A 14 -25.52 3.14 20.39
CA LYS A 14 -26.94 3.00 20.77
C LYS A 14 -27.89 3.99 20.04
N SER A 15 -27.42 5.22 19.85
CA SER A 15 -28.23 6.26 19.18
C SER A 15 -28.37 5.95 17.69
N ILE A 16 -27.28 5.58 17.03
CA ILE A 16 -27.27 5.18 15.61
C ILE A 16 -28.10 3.91 15.40
N TYR A 17 -27.96 2.92 16.30
CA TYR A 17 -28.77 1.70 16.25
C TYR A 17 -30.28 2.01 16.26
N LYS A 18 -30.75 2.82 17.23
CA LYS A 18 -32.17 3.18 17.31
C LYS A 18 -32.67 3.89 16.05
N ARG A 19 -31.91 4.84 15.53
CA ARG A 19 -32.26 5.59 14.32
C ARG A 19 -32.37 4.68 13.10
N ILE A 20 -31.37 3.81 12.87
CA ILE A 20 -31.35 2.88 11.75
C ILE A 20 -32.46 1.84 11.89
N TYR A 21 -32.65 1.29 13.09
CA TYR A 21 -33.72 0.31 13.37
C TYR A 21 -35.08 0.87 13.04
N ASN A 22 -35.42 2.09 13.52
CA ASN A 22 -36.71 2.73 13.26
C ASN A 22 -36.91 3.00 11.76
N ASN A 23 -35.90 3.51 11.06
CA ASN A 23 -35.98 3.76 9.62
C ASN A 23 -36.20 2.47 8.82
N ILE A 24 -35.48 1.41 9.15
CA ILE A 24 -35.64 0.13 8.46
C ILE A 24 -36.96 -0.52 8.78
N LYS A 25 -37.46 -0.38 10.02
CA LYS A 25 -38.80 -0.85 10.41
C LYS A 25 -39.91 -0.23 9.57
N LEU A 26 -39.78 1.05 9.18
CA LEU A 26 -40.75 1.74 8.33
C LEU A 26 -40.69 1.29 6.87
N ILE A 27 -39.48 1.01 6.34
CA ILE A 27 -39.27 0.70 4.92
C ILE A 27 -39.43 -0.81 4.66
N ASN A 28 -38.84 -1.65 5.49
CA ASN A 28 -38.85 -3.11 5.35
C ASN A 28 -38.77 -3.78 6.74
N PRO A 29 -39.90 -4.02 7.37
CA PRO A 29 -39.97 -4.61 8.73
C PRO A 29 -39.25 -5.95 8.86
N ASN A 30 -39.27 -6.79 7.82
CA ASN A 30 -38.60 -8.09 7.84
C ASN A 30 -37.09 -8.00 7.97
N SER A 31 -36.48 -6.91 7.49
CA SER A 31 -35.04 -6.68 7.56
C SER A 31 -34.56 -6.26 8.96
N THR A 32 -35.46 -5.90 9.89
CA THR A 32 -35.08 -5.54 11.27
C THR A 32 -34.41 -6.70 12.02
N LYS A 33 -34.73 -7.95 11.66
CA LYS A 33 -34.12 -9.16 12.24
C LYS A 33 -32.60 -9.25 11.95
N LYS A 34 -32.17 -8.59 10.91
CA LYS A 34 -30.75 -8.55 10.52
C LYS A 34 -29.93 -7.51 11.30
N ILE A 35 -30.59 -6.62 12.07
CA ILE A 35 -29.92 -5.51 12.78
C ILE A 35 -29.67 -5.92 14.23
N GLN A 36 -28.40 -5.83 14.64
CA GLN A 36 -27.96 -6.23 15.97
C GLN A 36 -27.26 -5.07 16.68
N TYR A 37 -27.68 -4.77 17.91
CA TYR A 37 -26.95 -3.86 18.78
C TYR A 37 -25.80 -4.61 19.48
N TYR A 38 -24.59 -4.12 19.30
CA TYR A 38 -23.38 -4.71 19.89
C TYR A 38 -23.19 -4.21 21.33
N ARG A 39 -23.00 -5.15 22.29
CA ARG A 39 -22.89 -4.83 23.72
C ARG A 39 -21.66 -5.47 24.40
N LYS A 40 -20.78 -6.13 23.64
CA LYS A 40 -19.61 -6.79 24.24
C LYS A 40 -18.56 -5.77 24.66
N LYS A 41 -17.66 -6.15 25.61
CA LYS A 41 -16.56 -5.29 26.08
C LYS A 41 -15.48 -5.08 25.02
N LEU A 42 -15.21 -6.09 24.19
CA LEU A 42 -14.25 -5.98 23.09
C LEU A 42 -14.80 -5.10 21.98
N PRO A 43 -13.99 -4.29 21.30
CA PRO A 43 -14.44 -3.51 20.15
C PRO A 43 -15.07 -4.39 19.06
N VAL A 44 -16.05 -3.85 18.35
CA VAL A 44 -16.79 -4.59 17.32
C VAL A 44 -15.89 -5.04 16.16
N PHE A 45 -14.90 -4.26 15.81
CA PHE A 45 -13.93 -4.57 14.74
C PHE A 45 -12.99 -5.71 15.14
N ASP A 46 -12.52 -5.73 16.39
CA ASP A 46 -11.68 -6.82 16.90
C ASP A 46 -12.43 -8.14 16.93
N THR A 47 -13.67 -8.13 17.44
CA THR A 47 -14.51 -9.34 17.52
C THR A 47 -14.76 -9.97 16.15
N ASN A 48 -14.79 -9.18 15.09
CA ASN A 48 -15.02 -9.63 13.72
C ASN A 48 -13.74 -9.68 12.88
N ASN A 49 -12.56 -9.52 13.50
CA ASN A 49 -11.23 -9.48 12.84
C ASN A 49 -11.15 -8.46 11.68
N ILE A 50 -11.87 -7.34 11.80
CA ILE A 50 -11.88 -6.28 10.79
C ILE A 50 -10.58 -5.47 10.87
N GLU A 51 -10.10 -5.17 12.09
CA GLU A 51 -8.87 -4.43 12.31
C GLU A 51 -7.66 -5.10 11.66
N GLY A 52 -7.56 -6.42 11.80
CA GLY A 52 -6.51 -7.22 11.13
C GLY A 52 -6.63 -7.21 9.60
N GLN A 53 -7.84 -7.13 9.06
CA GLN A 53 -8.07 -7.01 7.61
C GLN A 53 -7.71 -5.61 7.09
N ILE A 54 -8.04 -4.54 7.84
CA ILE A 54 -7.64 -3.16 7.52
C ILE A 54 -6.12 -3.05 7.50
N SER A 55 -5.44 -3.54 8.54
CA SER A 55 -3.97 -3.53 8.60
C SER A 55 -3.31 -4.27 7.44
N LYS A 56 -3.92 -5.35 6.94
CA LYS A 56 -3.45 -6.04 5.72
C LYS A 56 -3.73 -5.23 4.46
N ALA A 57 -4.87 -4.56 4.39
CA ALA A 57 -5.25 -3.75 3.23
C ALA A 57 -4.42 -2.45 3.11
N LEU A 58 -3.76 -1.98 4.17
CA LEU A 58 -2.84 -0.85 4.13
C LEU A 58 -1.44 -1.23 3.60
N LYS A 59 -1.10 -2.53 3.54
CA LYS A 59 0.18 -2.99 2.99
C LYS A 59 0.11 -3.00 1.46
N ASN A 60 1.21 -2.65 0.79
CA ASN A 60 1.30 -2.75 -0.66
C ASN A 60 1.35 -4.20 -1.14
N LYS A 61 1.94 -5.12 -0.36
CA LYS A 61 2.08 -6.54 -0.72
C LYS A 61 0.87 -7.37 -0.27
N VAL A 62 0.28 -8.10 -1.21
CA VAL A 62 -0.86 -9.00 -0.99
C VAL A 62 -0.48 -10.41 -1.41
N TRP A 63 -0.49 -11.34 -0.46
CA TRP A 63 -0.20 -12.75 -0.75
C TRP A 63 -1.42 -13.45 -1.33
N LEU A 64 -1.20 -14.24 -2.36
CA LEU A 64 -2.16 -15.16 -2.96
C LEU A 64 -2.09 -16.52 -2.27
N LYS A 65 -3.13 -17.34 -2.41
CA LYS A 65 -3.19 -18.68 -1.81
C LYS A 65 -2.14 -19.62 -2.38
N SER A 66 -1.80 -19.43 -3.64
CA SER A 66 -0.77 -20.19 -4.36
C SER A 66 0.65 -19.95 -3.84
N GLY A 67 0.89 -18.89 -3.04
CA GLY A 67 2.22 -18.42 -2.64
C GLY A 67 2.84 -17.39 -3.59
N ALA A 68 2.12 -17.03 -4.65
CA ALA A 68 2.38 -15.83 -5.44
C ALA A 68 1.95 -14.58 -4.68
N TYR A 69 2.23 -13.38 -5.17
CA TYR A 69 1.82 -12.15 -4.52
C TYR A 69 1.64 -11.00 -5.50
N LEU A 70 0.84 -10.03 -5.09
CA LEU A 70 0.65 -8.75 -5.77
C LEU A 70 1.43 -7.68 -5.03
N ILE A 71 1.96 -6.70 -5.78
CA ILE A 71 2.39 -5.40 -5.28
C ILE A 71 1.42 -4.36 -5.82
N ILE A 72 0.86 -3.55 -4.94
CA ILE A 72 -0.09 -2.49 -5.30
C ILE A 72 0.51 -1.16 -4.85
N ASP A 73 0.99 -0.38 -5.81
CA ASP A 73 1.67 0.88 -5.55
C ASP A 73 0.84 2.06 -6.09
N HIS A 74 0.70 3.08 -5.25
CA HIS A 74 0.05 4.33 -5.60
C HIS A 74 1.08 5.32 -6.11
N THR A 75 0.88 5.82 -7.32
CA THR A 75 1.59 6.98 -7.86
C THR A 75 0.66 8.20 -7.85
N GLU A 76 1.17 9.36 -8.20
CA GLU A 76 0.36 10.57 -8.28
C GLU A 76 -0.78 10.46 -9.32
N ALA A 77 -0.52 9.84 -10.47
CA ALA A 77 -1.44 9.79 -11.60
C ALA A 77 -2.27 8.50 -11.68
N MET A 78 -1.75 7.37 -11.17
CA MET A 78 -2.34 6.06 -11.36
C MET A 78 -1.97 5.10 -10.24
N VAL A 79 -2.64 3.95 -10.20
CA VAL A 79 -2.22 2.81 -9.37
C VAL A 79 -1.65 1.74 -10.26
N VAL A 80 -0.50 1.20 -9.88
CA VAL A 80 0.16 0.11 -10.58
C VAL A 80 0.04 -1.16 -9.74
N VAL A 81 -0.29 -2.26 -10.40
CA VAL A 81 -0.38 -3.59 -9.78
C VAL A 81 0.56 -4.52 -10.52
N ASP A 82 1.53 -5.07 -9.81
CA ASP A 82 2.51 -6.03 -10.32
C ASP A 82 2.22 -7.42 -9.75
N VAL A 83 2.21 -8.45 -10.61
CA VAL A 83 1.94 -9.84 -10.26
C VAL A 83 3.22 -10.64 -10.25
N ASN A 84 3.58 -11.15 -9.09
CA ASN A 84 4.81 -11.91 -8.88
C ASN A 84 4.51 -13.39 -8.58
N SER A 85 5.23 -14.30 -9.22
CA SER A 85 5.09 -15.76 -8.98
C SER A 85 5.54 -16.19 -7.57
N GLY A 86 6.42 -15.40 -6.92
CA GLY A 86 6.88 -15.67 -5.58
C GLY A 86 7.57 -17.03 -5.44
N ARG A 87 7.07 -17.84 -4.50
CA ARG A 87 7.57 -19.20 -4.24
C ARG A 87 6.72 -20.28 -4.88
N PHE A 88 5.89 -19.93 -5.84
CA PHE A 88 5.03 -20.90 -6.52
C PHE A 88 5.89 -21.89 -7.32
N ILE A 89 5.85 -23.16 -6.92
CA ILE A 89 6.50 -24.26 -7.63
C ILE A 89 5.38 -25.12 -8.23
N GLY A 90 4.99 -24.80 -9.46
CA GLY A 90 4.00 -25.58 -10.20
C GLY A 90 4.61 -26.85 -10.80
N LYS A 91 3.80 -27.89 -10.92
CA LYS A 91 4.17 -29.16 -11.57
C LYS A 91 3.89 -29.18 -13.08
N LYS A 92 3.36 -28.09 -13.64
CA LYS A 92 2.93 -27.96 -15.04
C LYS A 92 3.94 -27.13 -15.84
N SER A 93 3.65 -26.92 -17.13
CA SER A 93 4.45 -26.03 -17.98
C SER A 93 4.48 -24.60 -17.40
N HIS A 94 5.49 -23.82 -17.78
CA HIS A 94 5.62 -22.42 -17.33
C HIS A 94 4.36 -21.61 -17.69
N GLU A 95 3.86 -21.74 -18.92
CA GLU A 95 2.65 -21.07 -19.41
C GLU A 95 1.40 -21.42 -18.60
N GLU A 96 1.19 -22.69 -18.26
CA GLU A 96 0.04 -23.12 -17.45
C GLU A 96 0.12 -22.64 -16.01
N ASN A 97 1.32 -22.60 -15.45
CA ASN A 97 1.57 -22.07 -14.10
C ASN A 97 1.31 -20.57 -14.05
N SER A 98 1.84 -19.82 -15.02
CA SER A 98 1.62 -18.37 -15.15
C SER A 98 0.14 -18.05 -15.33
N LEU A 99 -0.56 -18.82 -16.17
CA LEU A 99 -2.01 -18.64 -16.34
C LEU A 99 -2.79 -18.85 -15.05
N ALA A 100 -2.47 -19.90 -14.28
CA ALA A 100 -3.14 -20.18 -13.01
C ALA A 100 -2.93 -19.06 -12.00
N ILE A 101 -1.69 -18.55 -11.87
CA ILE A 101 -1.37 -17.42 -10.99
C ILE A 101 -2.11 -16.16 -11.43
N ASN A 102 -2.09 -15.84 -12.72
CA ASN A 102 -2.72 -14.65 -13.27
C ASN A 102 -4.25 -14.67 -13.09
N ILE A 103 -4.90 -15.82 -13.19
CA ILE A 103 -6.34 -15.96 -12.92
C ILE A 103 -6.62 -15.69 -11.42
N GLU A 104 -5.81 -16.27 -10.52
CA GLU A 104 -5.94 -16.01 -9.09
C GLU A 104 -5.69 -14.52 -8.77
N ALA A 105 -4.67 -13.95 -9.41
CA ALA A 105 -4.35 -12.52 -9.30
C ALA A 105 -5.51 -11.64 -9.75
N ALA A 106 -6.13 -11.92 -10.89
CA ALA A 106 -7.27 -11.16 -11.41
C ALA A 106 -8.46 -11.12 -10.43
N ILE A 107 -8.74 -12.24 -9.78
CA ILE A 107 -9.80 -12.36 -8.75
C ILE A 107 -9.45 -11.50 -7.53
N GLU A 108 -8.21 -11.62 -7.04
CA GLU A 108 -7.78 -10.86 -5.86
C GLU A 108 -7.65 -9.37 -6.15
N ILE A 109 -7.17 -8.96 -7.34
CA ILE A 109 -7.10 -7.56 -7.77
C ILE A 109 -8.49 -6.92 -7.72
N ALA A 110 -9.49 -7.55 -8.34
CA ALA A 110 -10.86 -7.05 -8.32
C ALA A 110 -11.41 -6.88 -6.90
N LYS A 111 -11.03 -7.75 -5.97
CA LYS A 111 -11.38 -7.65 -4.55
C LYS A 111 -10.61 -6.52 -3.85
N GLN A 112 -9.31 -6.39 -4.09
CA GLN A 112 -8.47 -5.35 -3.49
C GLN A 112 -8.86 -3.95 -3.94
N LEU A 113 -9.24 -3.76 -5.22
CA LEU A 113 -9.76 -2.50 -5.72
C LEU A 113 -10.99 -2.03 -4.94
N ARG A 114 -11.90 -2.94 -4.60
CA ARG A 114 -13.10 -2.64 -3.80
C ARG A 114 -12.79 -2.40 -2.32
N ILE A 115 -11.95 -3.24 -1.70
CA ILE A 115 -11.60 -3.12 -0.27
C ILE A 115 -10.86 -1.81 -0.01
N ARG A 116 -9.93 -1.44 -0.90
CA ARG A 116 -9.10 -0.25 -0.76
C ARG A 116 -9.75 1.01 -1.32
N ASP A 117 -10.91 0.89 -1.96
CA ASP A 117 -11.59 1.94 -2.75
C ASP A 117 -10.64 2.66 -3.71
N ILE A 118 -9.86 1.87 -4.46
CA ILE A 118 -8.91 2.38 -5.46
C ILE A 118 -9.72 2.86 -6.66
N GLY A 119 -9.60 4.13 -7.01
CA GLY A 119 -10.24 4.74 -8.18
C GLY A 119 -9.25 5.49 -9.06
N GLY A 120 -9.65 5.81 -10.27
CA GLY A 120 -8.83 6.43 -11.31
C GLY A 120 -8.27 5.39 -12.28
N LEU A 121 -7.12 5.71 -12.87
CA LEU A 121 -6.40 4.81 -13.78
C LEU A 121 -5.67 3.74 -12.99
N VAL A 122 -5.81 2.48 -13.39
CA VAL A 122 -5.10 1.33 -12.84
C VAL A 122 -4.42 0.59 -13.98
N VAL A 123 -3.14 0.31 -13.82
CA VAL A 123 -2.33 -0.47 -14.75
C VAL A 123 -1.92 -1.76 -14.05
N ILE A 124 -2.16 -2.89 -14.70
CA ILE A 124 -1.88 -4.21 -14.15
C ILE A 124 -0.84 -4.89 -15.03
N ASP A 125 0.27 -5.29 -14.41
CA ASP A 125 1.33 -6.08 -15.02
C ASP A 125 1.15 -7.54 -14.58
N PHE A 126 0.62 -8.35 -15.49
CA PHE A 126 0.46 -9.79 -15.29
C PHE A 126 1.73 -10.53 -15.69
N ILE A 127 1.97 -11.71 -15.12
CA ILE A 127 3.06 -12.57 -15.57
C ILE A 127 2.88 -12.86 -17.05
N ASP A 128 3.95 -12.74 -17.82
CA ASP A 128 3.95 -12.91 -19.27
C ASP A 128 3.34 -14.24 -19.72
N LEU A 129 2.55 -14.15 -20.76
CA LEU A 129 1.92 -15.29 -21.44
C LEU A 129 2.15 -15.15 -22.94
N ALA A 130 2.63 -16.23 -23.56
CA ALA A 130 2.86 -16.27 -25.00
C ALA A 130 1.56 -16.48 -25.79
N ILE A 131 0.60 -17.23 -25.20
CA ILE A 131 -0.63 -17.64 -25.87
C ILE A 131 -1.73 -16.60 -25.68
N GLU A 132 -2.17 -15.95 -26.74
CA GLU A 132 -3.22 -14.92 -26.73
C GLU A 132 -4.55 -15.43 -26.15
N LYS A 133 -4.92 -16.68 -26.41
CA LYS A 133 -6.11 -17.31 -25.83
C LYS A 133 -6.06 -17.33 -24.29
N ASN A 134 -4.88 -17.44 -23.70
CA ASN A 134 -4.68 -17.40 -22.25
C ASN A 134 -4.81 -15.96 -21.70
N ARG A 135 -4.29 -14.96 -22.41
CA ARG A 135 -4.50 -13.54 -22.08
C ARG A 135 -5.98 -13.18 -22.07
N LYS A 136 -6.73 -13.68 -23.06
CA LYS A 136 -8.20 -13.47 -23.11
C LYS A 136 -8.92 -14.09 -21.92
N LYS A 137 -8.50 -15.28 -21.44
CA LYS A 137 -9.10 -15.89 -20.23
C LYS A 137 -8.91 -15.02 -18.99
N ILE A 138 -7.74 -14.39 -18.82
CA ILE A 138 -7.46 -13.49 -17.70
C ILE A 138 -8.35 -12.25 -17.79
N TYR A 139 -8.42 -11.65 -18.97
CA TYR A 139 -9.29 -10.50 -19.24
C TYR A 139 -10.75 -10.79 -18.89
N ASP A 140 -11.27 -11.91 -19.38
CA ASP A 140 -12.65 -12.34 -19.14
C ASP A 140 -12.94 -12.58 -17.64
N GLU A 141 -12.00 -13.22 -16.92
CA GLU A 141 -12.16 -13.49 -15.48
C GLU A 141 -12.09 -12.18 -14.67
N LEU A 142 -11.16 -11.28 -14.98
CA LEU A 142 -11.09 -9.96 -14.33
C LEU A 142 -12.39 -9.19 -14.55
N LYS A 143 -12.86 -9.12 -15.79
CA LYS A 143 -14.11 -8.43 -16.16
C LYS A 143 -15.33 -9.02 -15.45
N LYS A 144 -15.39 -10.35 -15.32
CA LYS A 144 -16.44 -11.06 -14.57
C LYS A 144 -16.41 -10.69 -13.08
N CYS A 145 -15.23 -10.63 -12.46
CA CYS A 145 -15.09 -10.25 -11.05
C CYS A 145 -15.45 -8.78 -10.80
N LEU A 146 -15.16 -7.89 -11.75
CA LEU A 146 -15.47 -6.47 -11.67
C LEU A 146 -16.96 -6.16 -11.86
N LYS A 147 -17.77 -7.05 -12.45
CA LYS A 147 -19.25 -6.88 -12.54
C LYS A 147 -19.92 -6.75 -11.15
N LYS A 148 -19.28 -7.25 -10.09
CA LYS A 148 -19.76 -7.12 -8.71
C LYS A 148 -19.43 -5.79 -8.06
N ASP A 149 -18.66 -4.93 -8.73
CA ASP A 149 -18.30 -3.60 -8.23
C ASP A 149 -19.46 -2.63 -8.42
N ARG A 150 -19.68 -1.77 -7.42
CA ARG A 150 -20.68 -0.69 -7.48
C ARG A 150 -20.19 0.50 -8.30
N ALA A 151 -18.86 0.66 -8.41
CA ALA A 151 -18.25 1.71 -9.19
C ALA A 151 -18.33 1.37 -10.67
N LYS A 152 -18.46 2.40 -11.51
CA LYS A 152 -18.35 2.23 -12.95
C LYS A 152 -16.90 1.90 -13.31
N VAL A 153 -16.71 0.77 -14.01
CA VAL A 153 -15.38 0.27 -14.39
C VAL A 153 -15.35 0.09 -15.91
N SER A 154 -14.24 0.51 -16.53
CA SER A 154 -13.92 0.23 -17.93
C SER A 154 -12.56 -0.46 -17.99
N VAL A 155 -12.46 -1.56 -18.72
CA VAL A 155 -11.24 -2.37 -18.85
C VAL A 155 -10.87 -2.43 -20.33
N SER A 156 -9.61 -2.09 -20.68
CA SER A 156 -9.06 -2.26 -22.03
C SER A 156 -8.59 -3.71 -22.23
N GLU A 157 -8.37 -4.10 -23.47
CA GLU A 157 -7.64 -5.31 -23.79
C GLU A 157 -6.17 -5.17 -23.40
N PHE A 158 -5.42 -6.27 -23.42
CA PHE A 158 -3.98 -6.24 -23.19
C PHE A 158 -3.28 -5.38 -24.24
N SER A 159 -2.35 -4.56 -23.78
CA SER A 159 -1.50 -3.77 -24.68
C SER A 159 -0.46 -4.66 -25.36
N GLU A 160 0.24 -4.12 -26.36
CA GLU A 160 1.38 -4.77 -27.02
C GLU A 160 2.50 -5.14 -26.04
N TYR A 161 2.60 -4.42 -24.94
CA TYR A 161 3.59 -4.67 -23.86
C TYR A 161 3.10 -5.65 -22.78
N GLY A 162 1.96 -6.33 -22.98
CA GLY A 162 1.42 -7.27 -21.98
C GLY A 162 0.73 -6.63 -20.78
N LEU A 163 0.58 -5.28 -20.77
CA LEU A 163 -0.08 -4.57 -19.67
C LEU A 163 -1.59 -4.52 -19.90
N LEU A 164 -2.36 -4.68 -18.82
CA LEU A 164 -3.78 -4.46 -18.83
C LEU A 164 -4.12 -3.13 -18.14
N GLN A 165 -4.88 -2.28 -18.81
CA GLN A 165 -5.27 -0.98 -18.32
C GLN A 165 -6.75 -0.95 -18.00
N MET A 166 -7.13 -0.26 -16.94
CA MET A 166 -8.52 -0.06 -16.58
C MET A 166 -8.73 1.29 -15.90
N THR A 167 -9.96 1.77 -15.95
CA THR A 167 -10.40 2.92 -15.17
C THR A 167 -11.53 2.50 -14.24
N ARG A 168 -11.47 2.98 -12.99
CA ARG A 168 -12.52 2.78 -12.00
C ARG A 168 -12.96 4.14 -11.47
N GLN A 169 -14.26 4.39 -11.45
CA GLN A 169 -14.82 5.64 -10.94
C GLN A 169 -14.43 5.81 -9.46
N ARG A 170 -13.90 6.98 -9.12
CA ARG A 170 -13.64 7.35 -7.71
C ARG A 170 -14.98 7.59 -7.01
N ILE A 171 -15.25 6.88 -5.92
CA ILE A 171 -16.44 7.06 -5.10
C ILE A 171 -16.10 7.93 -3.88
N GLY A 172 -14.93 7.72 -3.30
CA GLY A 172 -14.42 8.46 -2.14
C GLY A 172 -12.90 8.50 -2.11
N LEU A 173 -12.34 8.86 -0.95
CA LEU A 173 -10.92 8.71 -0.68
C LEU A 173 -10.59 7.23 -0.53
N SER A 174 -9.48 6.80 -1.09
CA SER A 174 -9.06 5.41 -0.89
C SER A 174 -8.77 5.14 0.60
N LEU A 175 -8.85 3.87 0.99
CA LEU A 175 -8.59 3.43 2.36
C LEU A 175 -7.23 3.91 2.87
N LEU A 176 -6.20 3.91 2.01
CA LEU A 176 -4.87 4.37 2.33
C LEU A 176 -4.89 5.85 2.74
N TYR A 177 -5.42 6.73 1.90
CA TYR A 177 -5.48 8.18 2.20
C TYR A 177 -6.44 8.56 3.31
N SER A 178 -7.42 7.69 3.63
CA SER A 178 -8.36 7.92 4.73
C SER A 178 -7.80 7.57 6.10
N LEU A 179 -6.83 6.65 6.17
CA LEU A 179 -6.33 6.08 7.43
C LEU A 179 -4.84 6.33 7.68
N THR A 180 -4.13 7.00 6.77
CA THR A 180 -2.69 7.26 6.93
C THR A 180 -2.34 8.69 6.58
N ASP A 181 -1.26 9.18 7.19
CA ASP A 181 -0.61 10.44 6.84
C ASP A 181 0.65 10.19 6.01
N GLU A 182 1.10 11.21 5.30
CA GLU A 182 2.35 11.17 4.56
C GLU A 182 3.56 11.02 5.50
N CYS A 183 4.51 10.18 5.14
CA CYS A 183 5.73 9.98 5.92
C CYS A 183 6.58 11.26 5.95
N LYS A 184 6.77 11.84 7.13
CA LYS A 184 7.55 13.08 7.32
C LYS A 184 9.02 12.93 6.93
N ALA A 185 9.58 11.72 6.99
CA ALA A 185 10.98 11.46 6.68
C ALA A 185 11.25 11.40 5.17
N CYS A 186 10.46 10.64 4.41
CA CYS A 186 10.67 10.45 2.98
C CYS A 186 9.66 11.18 2.08
N LYS A 187 8.61 11.78 2.66
CA LYS A 187 7.56 12.52 1.92
C LYS A 187 7.01 11.73 0.73
N GLY A 188 6.70 10.46 0.94
CA GLY A 188 6.19 9.57 -0.09
C GLY A 188 7.25 8.90 -0.97
N LEU A 189 8.52 9.32 -0.89
CA LEU A 189 9.60 8.78 -1.75
C LEU A 189 9.96 7.30 -1.45
N GLY A 190 9.66 6.80 -0.24
CA GLY A 190 10.02 5.45 0.21
C GLY A 190 11.52 5.24 0.46
N ARG A 191 12.34 6.29 0.29
CA ARG A 191 13.79 6.28 0.48
C ARG A 191 14.23 7.55 1.22
N ILE A 192 15.30 7.42 1.99
CA ILE A 192 16.00 8.54 2.63
C ILE A 192 17.44 8.59 2.11
N GLU A 193 18.10 9.73 2.28
CA GLU A 193 19.51 9.87 1.94
C GLU A 193 20.34 8.83 2.71
N SER A 194 21.31 8.21 2.05
CA SER A 194 22.22 7.28 2.72
C SER A 194 23.17 8.03 3.66
N ASN A 195 23.63 7.33 4.71
CA ASN A 195 24.59 7.91 5.66
C ASN A 195 25.90 8.37 4.97
N ASP A 196 26.38 7.61 3.98
CA ASP A 196 27.60 7.98 3.24
C ASP A 196 27.41 9.25 2.40
N TYR A 197 26.22 9.41 1.79
CA TYR A 197 25.91 10.64 1.05
C TYR A 197 25.78 11.83 2.01
N LEU A 198 25.19 11.64 3.18
CA LEU A 198 25.09 12.67 4.21
C LEU A 198 26.48 13.11 4.69
N ILE A 199 27.43 12.18 4.92
CA ILE A 199 28.82 12.49 5.27
C ILE A 199 29.44 13.35 4.18
N THR A 200 29.27 12.98 2.91
CA THR A 200 29.79 13.76 1.78
C THR A 200 29.20 15.17 1.76
N LYS A 201 27.90 15.33 2.03
CA LYS A 201 27.27 16.67 2.15
C LYS A 201 27.88 17.50 3.28
N ILE A 202 28.09 16.88 4.44
CA ILE A 202 28.70 17.54 5.60
C ILE A 202 30.15 17.96 5.26
N GLU A 203 30.95 17.09 4.66
CA GLU A 203 32.32 17.42 4.23
C GLU A 203 32.34 18.59 3.25
N ASN A 204 31.47 18.58 2.26
CA ASN A 204 31.36 19.67 1.29
C ASN A 204 30.90 20.99 1.96
N TRP A 205 30.00 20.92 2.95
CA TRP A 205 29.58 22.07 3.71
C TRP A 205 30.74 22.64 4.54
N ILE A 206 31.53 21.78 5.22
CA ILE A 206 32.73 22.18 5.96
C ILE A 206 33.73 22.88 5.05
N LYS A 207 34.00 22.35 3.85
CA LYS A 207 34.89 22.99 2.87
C LYS A 207 34.39 24.36 2.45
N LYS A 208 33.08 24.50 2.20
CA LYS A 208 32.46 25.80 1.88
C LYS A 208 32.55 26.79 3.06
N PHE A 209 32.34 26.30 4.28
CA PHE A 209 32.47 27.12 5.47
C PHE A 209 33.90 27.66 5.61
N LYS A 210 34.89 26.79 5.51
CA LYS A 210 36.30 27.16 5.57
C LYS A 210 36.75 28.16 4.49
N SER A 211 36.16 28.11 3.31
CA SER A 211 36.46 29.07 2.25
C SER A 211 35.95 30.49 2.55
N LYS A 212 35.01 30.63 3.48
CA LYS A 212 34.37 31.91 3.82
C LYS A 212 34.80 32.43 5.20
N PHE A 213 35.10 31.53 6.13
CA PHE A 213 35.37 31.82 7.53
C PHE A 213 36.69 31.18 7.97
N ASN A 214 37.38 31.87 8.86
CA ASN A 214 38.68 31.40 9.39
C ASN A 214 38.54 30.56 10.68
N ASP A 215 37.30 30.29 11.10
CA ASP A 215 37.01 29.51 12.29
C ASP A 215 37.39 28.02 12.12
N ARG A 216 37.98 27.47 13.18
CA ARG A 216 38.42 26.07 13.22
C ARG A 216 37.59 25.21 14.19
N ARG A 217 36.46 25.73 14.69
CA ARG A 217 35.55 24.97 15.56
C ARG A 217 34.12 25.02 14.99
N LEU A 218 33.48 23.85 14.94
CA LEU A 218 32.09 23.71 14.51
C LEU A 218 31.33 22.87 15.53
N ILE A 219 30.06 23.20 15.75
CA ILE A 219 29.11 22.36 16.45
C ILE A 219 28.14 21.81 15.42
N LEU A 220 28.07 20.49 15.32
CA LEU A 220 27.18 19.79 14.39
C LEU A 220 26.05 19.15 15.17
N TYR A 221 24.84 19.69 14.99
CA TYR A 221 23.63 19.13 15.58
C TYR A 221 23.10 18.00 14.68
N VAL A 222 23.02 16.80 15.23
CA VAL A 222 22.58 15.61 14.50
C VAL A 222 21.54 14.84 15.32
N ASN A 223 20.70 14.05 14.62
CA ASN A 223 19.79 13.17 15.33
C ASN A 223 20.58 12.00 15.97
N LYS A 224 19.92 11.26 16.89
CA LYS A 224 20.52 10.18 17.65
C LYS A 224 21.10 9.08 16.76
N GLU A 225 20.41 8.70 15.69
CA GLU A 225 20.83 7.63 14.78
C GLU A 225 22.12 7.99 14.04
N ILE A 226 22.22 9.22 13.57
CA ILE A 226 23.39 9.75 12.88
C ILE A 226 24.56 9.92 13.87
N ASN A 227 24.30 10.37 15.10
CA ASN A 227 25.31 10.45 16.15
C ASN A 227 25.89 9.05 16.45
N GLU A 228 25.03 8.03 16.59
CA GLU A 228 25.47 6.66 16.76
C GLU A 228 26.31 6.15 15.56
N TYR A 229 25.92 6.48 14.35
CA TYR A 229 26.67 6.14 13.15
C TYR A 229 28.07 6.78 13.14
N PHE A 230 28.19 8.05 13.48
CA PHE A 230 29.46 8.76 13.57
C PHE A 230 30.41 8.23 14.66
N THR A 231 29.84 7.72 15.74
CA THR A 231 30.61 7.28 16.94
C THR A 231 30.93 5.81 16.96
N ARG A 232 30.08 4.94 16.37
CA ARG A 232 30.21 3.47 16.43
C ARG A 232 31.02 2.87 15.29
N THR A 233 31.14 3.55 14.14
CA THR A 233 31.90 3.02 13.00
C THR A 233 33.39 2.96 13.35
N ARG A 234 34.03 1.83 13.05
CA ARG A 234 35.42 1.50 13.47
C ARG A 234 36.44 2.62 13.19
N ASP A 235 36.27 3.40 12.12
CA ASP A 235 37.20 4.46 11.71
C ASP A 235 36.81 5.84 12.24
N LYS A 236 35.85 5.91 13.18
CA LYS A 236 35.37 7.17 13.74
C LYS A 236 35.25 8.22 12.65
N VAL A 237 34.20 8.11 11.84
CA VAL A 237 33.94 9.02 10.69
C VAL A 237 34.18 10.48 11.06
N ILE A 238 33.81 10.86 12.30
CA ILE A 238 34.04 12.20 12.81
C ILE A 238 35.53 12.57 12.86
N ASN A 239 36.42 11.63 13.28
CA ASN A 239 37.85 11.88 13.32
C ASN A 239 38.40 12.08 11.91
N THR A 240 37.95 11.29 10.96
CA THR A 240 38.34 11.43 9.55
C THR A 240 37.94 12.82 9.02
N LEU A 241 36.74 13.30 9.33
CA LEU A 241 36.30 14.64 8.93
C LEU A 241 37.14 15.73 9.60
N ILE A 242 37.46 15.58 10.90
CA ILE A 242 38.31 16.51 11.64
C ILE A 242 39.72 16.57 11.04
N PHE A 243 40.38 15.40 10.88
CA PHE A 243 41.76 15.34 10.36
C PHE A 243 41.87 15.82 8.90
N LYS A 244 40.94 15.36 8.03
CA LYS A 244 40.96 15.71 6.61
C LYS A 244 40.72 17.20 6.38
N ASN A 245 39.89 17.82 7.24
CA ASN A 245 39.54 19.23 7.08
C ASN A 245 40.26 20.17 8.03
N TRP A 246 41.07 19.69 8.96
CA TRP A 246 41.77 20.50 9.96
C TRP A 246 40.84 21.44 10.71
N ILE A 247 39.69 20.90 11.16
CA ILE A 247 38.65 21.63 11.88
C ILE A 247 38.16 20.77 13.03
N TRP A 248 37.98 21.36 14.20
CA TRP A 248 37.41 20.67 15.35
C TRP A 248 35.88 20.62 15.24
N ILE A 249 35.31 19.43 15.38
CA ILE A 249 33.85 19.21 15.28
C ILE A 249 33.36 18.61 16.59
N GLU A 250 32.42 19.30 17.25
CA GLU A 250 31.67 18.80 18.39
C GLU A 250 30.30 18.34 17.93
N LEU A 251 29.91 17.11 18.29
CA LEU A 251 28.58 16.58 18.00
C LEU A 251 27.61 16.88 19.15
N LYS A 252 26.41 17.37 18.84
CA LYS A 252 25.32 17.58 19.79
C LYS A 252 24.01 17.03 19.26
#